data_80c3bff1d6bb255fd9a48cec40816ea9
#
_entry.id   80c3bff1d6bb255fd9a48cec40816ea9
#
_cell.length_a   1.000
_cell.length_b   1.000
_cell.length_c   1.000
_cell.angle_alpha   90.00
_cell.angle_beta   90.00
_cell.angle_gamma   90.00
#
_symmetry.space_group_name_H-M   'P 1'
#
loop_
_entity.id
_entity.type
_entity.pdbx_description
1 polymer ?
#
loop_
_entity_poly.entity_id
_entity_poly.type
_entity_poly.pdbx_seq_one_letter_code
_entity_poly.pdbx_strand_id
1 'polypeptide(L)'
;PFTLYERDANFNARSQGYGLTLQQGSKAIAGLGICSLEAGITSTRHVVHTTNGKIIGEWGVRKWGRSDLKKVPKRKNIHIARQSLRLALLQQLGTEKDIKWGHQLLDLKEAENGNVTLKFQVKGEIKSSTANLVVGADGIRSTVRKQVIGNAIAPLQYLDCIVILGICALEKLKGIESSLLDSATVFQTANGNERIYMMPYSKDAVMW
;
A
#
# COMPACT_ATOMS: atom_id res chain seq x y z
N PRO A 1 7.19 -5.74 -25.78
CA PRO A 1 7.92 -4.81 -24.93
C PRO A 1 6.94 -3.81 -24.31
N PHE A 2 7.18 -3.41 -23.06
CA PHE A 2 6.45 -2.36 -22.39
C PHE A 2 7.44 -1.34 -21.80
N THR A 3 6.97 -0.13 -21.53
CA THR A 3 7.73 0.89 -20.79
C THR A 3 6.91 1.37 -19.63
N LEU A 4 7.49 1.35 -18.43
CA LEU A 4 6.88 1.90 -17.22
C LEU A 4 7.38 3.33 -17.00
N TYR A 5 6.45 4.28 -16.92
CA TYR A 5 6.75 5.66 -16.59
C TYR A 5 6.38 5.96 -15.14
N GLU A 6 7.30 6.54 -14.38
CA GLU A 6 7.08 6.93 -12.99
C GLU A 6 7.50 8.41 -12.81
N ARG A 7 6.65 9.19 -12.16
CA ARG A 7 6.94 10.60 -11.94
C ARG A 7 8.00 10.85 -10.86
N ASP A 8 8.17 9.93 -9.91
CA ASP A 8 9.22 10.05 -8.91
C ASP A 8 10.59 9.97 -9.59
N ALA A 9 11.56 10.74 -9.10
CA ALA A 9 12.89 10.83 -9.71
C ALA A 9 13.68 9.50 -9.62
N ASN A 10 13.38 8.68 -8.61
CA ASN A 10 13.94 7.34 -8.41
C ASN A 10 13.09 6.57 -7.39
N PHE A 11 13.43 5.32 -7.14
CA PHE A 11 12.72 4.45 -6.20
C PHE A 11 12.61 5.06 -4.78
N ASN A 12 13.65 5.73 -4.31
CA ASN A 12 13.76 6.27 -2.96
C ASN A 12 13.24 7.70 -2.80
N ALA A 13 12.81 8.36 -3.89
CA ALA A 13 12.32 9.74 -3.85
C ALA A 13 11.15 9.94 -2.88
N ARG A 14 10.38 8.88 -2.62
CA ARG A 14 9.34 8.81 -1.59
C ARG A 14 9.62 7.64 -0.65
N SER A 15 10.63 7.81 0.20
CA SER A 15 10.94 6.84 1.25
C SER A 15 9.88 6.78 2.37
N GLN A 16 9.03 7.79 2.47
CA GLN A 16 7.92 7.83 3.42
C GLN A 16 6.84 6.86 2.95
N GLY A 17 6.78 5.72 3.58
CA GLY A 17 5.78 4.71 3.30
C GLY A 17 5.10 4.27 4.58
N TYR A 18 3.79 4.34 4.59
CA TYR A 18 2.98 3.61 5.56
C TYR A 18 2.96 2.11 5.23
N GLY A 19 2.53 1.30 6.20
CA GLY A 19 2.31 -0.12 5.99
C GLY A 19 0.96 -0.40 5.31
N LEU A 20 0.87 -1.58 4.75
CA LEU A 20 -0.33 -2.11 4.11
C LEU A 20 -0.68 -3.44 4.75
N THR A 21 -1.97 -3.71 4.89
CA THR A 21 -2.47 -5.05 5.21
C THR A 21 -2.99 -5.68 3.93
N LEU A 22 -2.34 -6.73 3.47
CA LEU A 22 -2.61 -7.29 2.14
C LEU A 22 -3.93 -8.06 2.05
N GLN A 23 -4.48 -8.56 3.15
CA GLN A 23 -5.75 -9.29 3.15
C GLN A 23 -5.91 -10.22 1.91
N GLN A 24 -6.87 -9.90 1.03
CA GLN A 24 -7.06 -10.63 -0.24
C GLN A 24 -5.94 -10.36 -1.25
N GLY A 25 -5.25 -9.23 -1.13
CA GLY A 25 -4.10 -8.88 -1.97
C GLY A 25 -2.95 -9.89 -1.87
N SER A 26 -2.84 -10.63 -0.75
CA SER A 26 -1.85 -11.71 -0.63
C SER A 26 -2.01 -12.81 -1.69
N LYS A 27 -3.25 -13.08 -2.13
CA LYS A 27 -3.51 -14.03 -3.23
C LYS A 27 -3.09 -13.47 -4.58
N ALA A 28 -3.35 -12.18 -4.82
CA ALA A 28 -2.95 -11.51 -6.04
C ALA A 28 -1.41 -11.49 -6.17
N ILE A 29 -0.71 -11.19 -5.07
CA ILE A 29 0.75 -11.21 -5.02
C ILE A 29 1.29 -12.62 -5.33
N ALA A 30 0.72 -13.67 -4.75
CA ALA A 30 1.08 -15.04 -5.05
C ALA A 30 0.81 -15.40 -6.53
N GLY A 31 -0.32 -14.93 -7.10
CA GLY A 31 -0.65 -15.09 -8.50
C GLY A 31 0.32 -14.41 -9.47
N LEU A 32 1.05 -13.40 -9.01
CA LEU A 32 2.16 -12.75 -9.73
C LEU A 32 3.51 -13.48 -9.56
N GLY A 33 3.53 -14.66 -8.94
CA GLY A 33 4.75 -15.44 -8.71
C GLY A 33 5.54 -15.06 -7.46
N ILE A 34 5.06 -14.12 -6.65
CA ILE A 34 5.72 -13.72 -5.40
C ILE A 34 5.18 -14.61 -4.26
N CYS A 35 5.85 -15.72 -4.03
CA CYS A 35 5.42 -16.73 -3.04
C CYS A 35 5.72 -16.33 -1.60
N SER A 36 6.70 -15.46 -1.36
CA SER A 36 7.10 -14.97 -0.04
C SER A 36 7.36 -13.47 -0.06
N LEU A 37 6.96 -12.81 1.01
CA LEU A 37 7.28 -11.41 1.28
C LEU A 37 8.07 -11.39 2.60
N GLU A 38 9.39 -11.50 2.52
CA GLU A 38 10.29 -11.62 3.68
C GLU A 38 10.16 -10.46 4.67
N ALA A 39 9.90 -9.25 4.16
CA ALA A 39 9.67 -8.06 4.98
C ALA A 39 8.24 -8.00 5.56
N GLY A 40 7.39 -8.98 5.25
CA GLY A 40 6.00 -9.00 5.72
C GLY A 40 5.87 -9.59 7.13
N ILE A 41 5.01 -9.00 7.93
CA ILE A 41 4.65 -9.48 9.27
C ILE A 41 3.24 -10.03 9.25
N THR A 42 3.07 -11.26 9.75
CA THR A 42 1.72 -11.83 9.89
C THR A 42 1.15 -11.48 11.26
N SER A 43 0.02 -10.78 11.28
CA SER A 43 -0.71 -10.58 12.54
C SER A 43 -1.40 -11.86 12.99
N THR A 44 -1.31 -12.13 14.28
CA THR A 44 -1.86 -13.33 14.90
C THR A 44 -2.98 -13.03 15.89
N ARG A 45 -3.16 -11.75 16.24
CA ARG A 45 -4.16 -11.27 17.19
C ARG A 45 -4.70 -9.92 16.75
N HIS A 46 -5.99 -9.74 16.89
CA HIS A 46 -6.69 -8.47 16.67
C HIS A 46 -7.52 -8.17 17.90
N VAL A 47 -7.44 -6.93 18.40
CA VAL A 47 -8.15 -6.49 19.61
C VAL A 47 -8.85 -5.17 19.33
N VAL A 48 -10.08 -5.07 19.77
CA VAL A 48 -10.88 -3.83 19.69
C VAL A 48 -11.18 -3.37 21.10
N HIS A 49 -10.88 -2.11 21.37
CA HIS A 49 -11.10 -1.47 22.65
C HIS A 49 -12.12 -0.33 22.53
N THR A 50 -12.81 -0.06 23.60
CA THR A 50 -13.45 1.23 23.85
C THR A 50 -12.42 2.26 24.29
N THR A 51 -12.80 3.55 24.33
CA THR A 51 -11.92 4.64 24.74
C THR A 51 -11.44 4.54 26.19
N ASN A 52 -12.16 3.82 27.06
CA ASN A 52 -11.74 3.53 28.43
C ASN A 52 -10.91 2.23 28.58
N GLY A 53 -10.46 1.65 27.44
CA GLY A 53 -9.59 0.48 27.45
C GLY A 53 -10.30 -0.87 27.58
N LYS A 54 -11.63 -0.92 27.70
CA LYS A 54 -12.37 -2.20 27.76
C LYS A 54 -12.30 -2.91 26.43
N ILE A 55 -11.89 -4.18 26.43
CA ILE A 55 -11.90 -5.04 25.25
C ILE A 55 -13.35 -5.41 24.93
N ILE A 56 -13.79 -5.11 23.70
CA ILE A 56 -15.13 -5.42 23.18
C ILE A 56 -15.09 -6.43 22.04
N GLY A 57 -13.93 -6.71 21.49
CA GLY A 57 -13.74 -7.72 20.44
C GLY A 57 -12.30 -8.22 20.39
N GLU A 58 -12.15 -9.51 20.20
CA GLU A 58 -10.85 -10.15 20.04
C GLU A 58 -10.98 -11.34 19.08
N TRP A 59 -10.04 -11.44 18.12
CA TRP A 59 -9.94 -12.56 17.20
C TRP A 59 -8.51 -12.80 16.76
N GLY A 60 -8.27 -13.93 16.08
CA GLY A 60 -6.95 -14.31 15.54
C GLY A 60 -6.50 -15.68 16.06
N VAL A 61 -5.39 -16.16 15.52
CA VAL A 61 -4.86 -17.50 15.80
C VAL A 61 -4.56 -17.71 17.28
N ARG A 62 -4.09 -16.70 17.99
CA ARG A 62 -3.79 -16.79 19.42
C ARG A 62 -5.01 -16.99 20.30
N LYS A 63 -6.16 -16.42 19.90
CA LYS A 63 -7.39 -16.54 20.68
C LYS A 63 -7.92 -17.95 20.69
N TRP A 64 -7.83 -18.63 19.54
CA TRP A 64 -8.48 -19.94 19.37
C TRP A 64 -7.67 -21.11 19.90
N GLY A 65 -6.44 -20.86 20.41
CA GLY A 65 -5.60 -21.87 21.02
C GLY A 65 -5.09 -22.94 20.05
N ARG A 66 -4.27 -23.84 20.57
CA ARG A 66 -3.66 -24.93 19.77
C ARG A 66 -4.62 -26.09 19.45
N SER A 67 -5.75 -26.19 20.12
CA SER A 67 -6.68 -27.32 19.98
C SER A 67 -7.43 -27.35 18.63
N ASP A 68 -7.54 -26.20 17.95
CA ASP A 68 -8.31 -26.05 16.71
C ASP A 68 -7.46 -25.80 15.46
N LEU A 69 -6.24 -26.33 15.41
CA LEU A 69 -5.33 -26.16 14.27
C LEU A 69 -5.94 -26.55 12.90
N LYS A 70 -6.97 -27.42 12.90
CA LYS A 70 -7.72 -27.78 11.70
C LYS A 70 -8.59 -26.65 11.15
N LYS A 71 -8.88 -25.60 11.96
CA LYS A 71 -9.71 -24.44 11.59
C LYS A 71 -8.93 -23.13 11.43
N VAL A 72 -7.61 -23.19 11.45
CA VAL A 72 -6.80 -21.97 11.24
C VAL A 72 -7.17 -21.35 9.88
N PRO A 73 -7.55 -20.07 9.83
CA PRO A 73 -7.90 -19.44 8.56
C PRO A 73 -6.75 -19.58 7.58
N LYS A 74 -7.04 -20.10 6.38
CA LYS A 74 -6.08 -20.18 5.27
C LYS A 74 -5.57 -18.80 4.81
N ARG A 75 -6.17 -17.72 5.32
CA ARG A 75 -5.83 -16.34 5.00
C ARG A 75 -4.88 -15.80 6.07
N LYS A 76 -3.70 -15.38 5.63
CA LYS A 76 -2.75 -14.65 6.48
C LYS A 76 -2.91 -13.16 6.21
N ASN A 77 -3.17 -12.36 7.25
CA ASN A 77 -3.09 -10.91 7.17
C ASN A 77 -1.62 -10.50 7.24
N ILE A 78 -1.03 -10.28 6.08
CA ILE A 78 0.37 -9.85 5.97
C ILE A 78 0.37 -8.32 6.01
N HIS A 79 1.08 -7.77 6.98
CA HIS A 79 1.40 -6.35 7.06
C HIS A 79 2.78 -6.15 6.47
N ILE A 80 2.92 -5.19 5.58
CA ILE A 80 4.19 -4.92 4.90
C ILE A 80 4.34 -3.42 4.66
N ALA A 81 5.54 -2.90 4.84
CA ALA A 81 5.86 -1.54 4.44
C ALA A 81 5.62 -1.36 2.93
N ARG A 82 4.96 -0.27 2.54
CA ARG A 82 4.63 0.00 1.14
C ARG A 82 5.87 -0.04 0.23
N GLN A 83 7.01 0.48 0.69
CA GLN A 83 8.26 0.44 -0.07
C GLN A 83 8.79 -0.99 -0.24
N SER A 84 8.70 -1.84 0.78
CA SER A 84 9.12 -3.24 0.67
C SER A 84 8.24 -4.02 -0.33
N LEU A 85 6.92 -3.79 -0.32
CA LEU A 85 6.04 -4.38 -1.32
C LEU A 85 6.36 -3.87 -2.73
N ARG A 86 6.59 -2.57 -2.86
CA ARG A 86 6.94 -1.94 -4.14
C ARG A 86 8.26 -2.50 -4.69
N LEU A 87 9.26 -2.72 -3.83
CA LEU A 87 10.52 -3.35 -4.20
C LEU A 87 10.30 -4.80 -4.69
N ALA A 88 9.55 -5.60 -3.95
CA ALA A 88 9.25 -6.97 -4.34
C ALA A 88 8.53 -7.05 -5.70
N LEU A 89 7.62 -6.12 -5.98
CA LEU A 89 6.95 -6.03 -7.29
C LEU A 89 7.91 -5.60 -8.40
N LEU A 90 8.80 -4.63 -8.14
CA LEU A 90 9.79 -4.19 -9.12
C LEU A 90 10.79 -5.29 -9.49
N GLN A 91 11.18 -6.11 -8.53
CA GLN A 91 12.07 -7.26 -8.77
C GLN A 91 11.46 -8.30 -9.73
N GLN A 92 10.12 -8.38 -9.81
CA GLN A 92 9.44 -9.26 -10.78
C GLN A 92 9.50 -8.73 -12.22
N LEU A 93 9.77 -7.44 -12.43
CA LEU A 93 9.89 -6.86 -13.77
C LEU A 93 11.23 -7.21 -14.45
N GLY A 94 12.17 -7.83 -13.74
CA GLY A 94 13.47 -8.27 -14.25
C GLY A 94 14.51 -7.16 -14.22
N THR A 95 14.56 -6.31 -15.21
CA THR A 95 15.58 -5.27 -15.30
C THR A 95 15.01 -3.87 -15.10
N GLU A 96 15.67 -3.02 -14.31
CA GLU A 96 15.33 -1.59 -14.13
C GLU A 96 15.33 -0.77 -15.43
N LYS A 97 15.83 -1.35 -16.54
CA LYS A 97 15.97 -0.69 -17.85
C LYS A 97 14.63 -0.23 -18.44
N ASP A 98 13.53 -0.86 -18.04
CA ASP A 98 12.19 -0.56 -18.58
C ASP A 98 11.45 0.53 -17.81
N ILE A 99 12.07 1.07 -16.74
CA ILE A 99 11.45 2.12 -15.92
C ILE A 99 12.03 3.48 -16.29
N LYS A 100 11.17 4.38 -16.73
CA LYS A 100 11.48 5.78 -16.99
C LYS A 100 11.09 6.64 -15.78
N TRP A 101 12.04 6.82 -14.88
CA TRP A 101 11.89 7.67 -13.71
C TRP A 101 11.82 9.16 -14.07
N GLY A 102 11.20 9.96 -13.22
CA GLY A 102 11.09 11.41 -13.38
C GLY A 102 10.15 11.84 -14.52
N HIS A 103 9.26 10.96 -14.98
CA HIS A 103 8.32 11.24 -16.07
C HIS A 103 6.92 11.48 -15.52
N GLN A 104 6.52 12.72 -15.40
CA GLN A 104 5.15 13.10 -15.02
C GLN A 104 4.29 13.22 -16.27
N LEU A 105 3.28 12.37 -16.41
CA LEU A 105 2.33 12.49 -17.51
C LEU A 105 1.51 13.77 -17.38
N LEU A 106 1.52 14.58 -18.43
CA LEU A 106 0.76 15.82 -18.53
C LEU A 106 -0.48 15.67 -19.41
N ASP A 107 -0.33 14.95 -20.53
CA ASP A 107 -1.35 14.86 -21.56
C ASP A 107 -1.22 13.55 -22.34
N LEU A 108 -2.33 13.08 -22.91
CA LEU A 108 -2.36 11.99 -23.88
C LEU A 108 -3.38 12.31 -24.96
N LYS A 109 -3.06 11.93 -26.19
CA LYS A 109 -3.95 12.08 -27.35
C LYS A 109 -3.88 10.84 -28.24
N GLU A 110 -5.03 10.33 -28.62
CA GLU A 110 -5.15 9.33 -29.66
C GLU A 110 -4.97 9.99 -31.03
N ALA A 111 -4.14 9.40 -31.88
CA ALA A 111 -3.90 9.80 -33.23
C ALA A 111 -4.82 9.01 -34.18
N GLU A 112 -5.01 9.49 -35.42
CA GLU A 112 -5.86 8.87 -36.43
C GLU A 112 -5.48 7.41 -36.75
N ASN A 113 -4.21 7.05 -36.59
CA ASN A 113 -3.69 5.71 -36.76
C ASN A 113 -3.91 4.76 -35.57
N GLY A 114 -4.67 5.20 -34.53
CA GLY A 114 -4.93 4.44 -33.32
C GLY A 114 -3.80 4.41 -32.30
N ASN A 115 -2.67 5.04 -32.57
CA ASN A 115 -1.59 5.20 -31.60
C ASN A 115 -1.91 6.32 -30.61
N VAL A 116 -1.40 6.20 -29.40
CA VAL A 116 -1.55 7.23 -28.34
C VAL A 116 -0.23 7.97 -28.17
N THR A 117 -0.26 9.28 -28.37
CA THR A 117 0.85 10.18 -28.06
C THR A 117 0.75 10.64 -26.61
N LEU A 118 1.80 10.43 -25.85
CA LEU A 118 1.95 10.80 -24.45
C LEU A 118 2.88 12.01 -24.34
N LYS A 119 2.54 12.99 -23.53
CA LYS A 119 3.40 14.13 -23.19
C LYS A 119 3.78 14.08 -21.72
N PHE A 120 5.07 14.14 -21.44
CA PHE A 120 5.62 14.10 -20.10
C PHE A 120 6.40 15.36 -19.77
N GLN A 121 6.32 15.78 -18.51
CA GLN A 121 7.31 16.70 -17.94
C GLN A 121 8.46 15.90 -17.38
N VAL A 122 9.68 16.22 -17.82
CA VAL A 122 10.91 15.54 -17.43
C VAL A 122 11.98 16.60 -17.17
N LYS A 123 12.38 16.79 -15.91
CA LYS A 123 13.40 17.80 -15.53
C LYS A 123 13.13 19.22 -16.08
N GLY A 124 11.87 19.62 -16.11
CA GLY A 124 11.47 20.95 -16.63
C GLY A 124 11.18 21.00 -18.14
N GLU A 125 11.53 19.98 -18.90
CA GLU A 125 11.29 19.91 -20.35
C GLU A 125 10.06 19.07 -20.69
N ILE A 126 9.45 19.31 -21.84
CA ILE A 126 8.35 18.47 -22.37
C ILE A 126 8.96 17.42 -23.29
N LYS A 127 8.70 16.15 -22.99
CA LYS A 127 9.08 15.00 -23.83
C LYS A 127 7.83 14.26 -24.29
N SER A 128 7.88 13.75 -25.51
CA SER A 128 6.80 12.96 -26.10
C SER A 128 7.23 11.51 -26.33
N SER A 129 6.27 10.61 -26.22
CA SER A 129 6.42 9.19 -26.55
C SER A 129 5.13 8.71 -27.20
N THR A 130 5.20 7.62 -27.99
CA THR A 130 4.05 7.02 -28.65
C THR A 130 3.91 5.58 -28.23
N ALA A 131 2.69 5.12 -28.03
CA ALA A 131 2.35 3.74 -27.66
C ALA A 131 1.09 3.27 -28.37
N ASN A 132 0.98 1.95 -28.61
CA ASN A 132 -0.24 1.35 -29.17
C ASN A 132 -1.32 1.14 -28.08
N LEU A 133 -0.91 1.00 -26.83
CA LEU A 133 -1.78 0.82 -25.67
C LEU A 133 -1.20 1.56 -24.47
N VAL A 134 -2.06 2.24 -23.74
CA VAL A 134 -1.70 2.94 -22.50
C VAL A 134 -2.52 2.40 -21.34
N VAL A 135 -1.85 2.00 -20.26
CA VAL A 135 -2.48 1.59 -19.02
C VAL A 135 -2.26 2.67 -17.96
N GLY A 136 -3.32 3.37 -17.56
CA GLY A 136 -3.27 4.39 -16.52
C GLY A 136 -3.26 3.79 -15.12
N ALA A 137 -2.08 3.78 -14.47
CA ALA A 137 -1.89 3.40 -13.08
C ALA A 137 -1.36 4.58 -12.23
N ASP A 138 -1.70 5.81 -12.62
CA ASP A 138 -1.17 7.07 -12.13
C ASP A 138 -1.89 7.63 -10.88
N GLY A 139 -2.66 6.78 -10.20
CA GLY A 139 -3.15 7.00 -8.83
C GLY A 139 -4.39 7.89 -8.72
N ILE A 140 -4.63 8.42 -7.52
CA ILE A 140 -5.87 9.15 -7.21
C ILE A 140 -6.05 10.43 -8.06
N ARG A 141 -4.96 11.09 -8.44
CA ARG A 141 -4.98 12.28 -9.32
C ARG A 141 -4.66 11.94 -10.77
N SER A 142 -5.12 10.79 -11.23
CA SER A 142 -4.85 10.24 -12.54
C SER A 142 -5.18 11.21 -13.68
N THR A 143 -4.18 11.51 -14.50
CA THR A 143 -4.32 12.24 -15.75
C THR A 143 -5.06 11.42 -16.80
N VAL A 144 -4.75 10.11 -16.86
CA VAL A 144 -5.41 9.18 -17.78
C VAL A 144 -6.91 9.10 -17.50
N ARG A 145 -7.32 8.90 -16.24
CA ARG A 145 -8.73 8.88 -15.85
C ARG A 145 -9.44 10.18 -16.22
N LYS A 146 -8.80 11.32 -15.92
CA LYS A 146 -9.37 12.65 -16.22
C LYS A 146 -9.65 12.84 -17.72
N GLN A 147 -8.77 12.38 -18.58
CA GLN A 147 -8.88 12.56 -20.02
C GLN A 147 -9.77 11.53 -20.70
N VAL A 148 -9.74 10.28 -20.25
CA VAL A 148 -10.53 9.19 -20.85
C VAL A 148 -11.96 9.18 -20.33
N ILE A 149 -12.17 9.38 -19.04
CA ILE A 149 -13.50 9.28 -18.41
C ILE A 149 -14.11 10.67 -18.17
N GLY A 150 -13.28 11.66 -17.87
CA GLY A 150 -13.69 13.02 -17.54
C GLY A 150 -13.99 13.22 -16.04
N ASN A 151 -13.75 14.44 -15.57
CA ASN A 151 -13.98 14.78 -14.16
C ASN A 151 -15.47 14.78 -13.76
N ALA A 152 -16.38 14.97 -14.71
CA ALA A 152 -17.82 14.94 -14.43
C ALA A 152 -18.32 13.54 -14.06
N ILE A 153 -17.74 12.50 -14.68
CA ILE A 153 -18.13 11.09 -14.44
C ILE A 153 -17.38 10.52 -13.23
N ALA A 154 -16.11 10.87 -13.07
CA ALA A 154 -15.26 10.36 -11.99
C ALA A 154 -14.57 11.49 -11.22
N PRO A 155 -15.35 12.34 -10.50
CA PRO A 155 -14.77 13.43 -9.71
C PRO A 155 -13.98 12.90 -8.52
N LEU A 156 -12.98 13.68 -8.07
CA LEU A 156 -12.38 13.46 -6.77
C LEU A 156 -13.36 13.89 -5.68
N GLN A 157 -13.58 13.03 -4.72
CA GLN A 157 -14.44 13.30 -3.56
C GLN A 157 -13.59 13.36 -2.29
N TYR A 158 -13.80 14.38 -1.49
CA TYR A 158 -13.28 14.44 -0.15
C TYR A 158 -14.17 13.58 0.76
N LEU A 159 -13.57 12.69 1.54
CA LEU A 159 -14.30 11.75 2.39
C LEU A 159 -14.58 12.32 3.79
N ASP A 160 -14.33 13.60 4.00
CA ASP A 160 -14.51 14.31 5.28
C ASP A 160 -13.74 13.61 6.43
N CYS A 161 -12.53 13.18 6.11
CA CYS A 161 -11.67 12.43 7.01
C CYS A 161 -10.22 12.90 6.89
N ILE A 162 -9.58 13.14 8.01
CA ILE A 162 -8.14 13.40 8.12
C ILE A 162 -7.48 12.16 8.68
N VAL A 163 -6.46 11.65 8.00
CA VAL A 163 -5.67 10.51 8.44
C VAL A 163 -4.28 10.98 8.86
N ILE A 164 -3.93 10.72 10.11
CA ILE A 164 -2.60 10.99 10.67
C ILE A 164 -1.88 9.66 10.79
N LEU A 165 -0.76 9.53 10.10
CA LEU A 165 0.05 8.32 10.09
C LEU A 165 1.34 8.57 10.87
N GLY A 166 1.71 7.60 11.70
CA GLY A 166 2.96 7.61 12.42
C GLY A 166 3.60 6.22 12.46
N ILE A 167 4.92 6.17 12.55
CA ILE A 167 5.71 4.95 12.72
C ILE A 167 6.60 5.15 13.93
N CYS A 168 6.61 4.18 14.83
CA CYS A 168 7.44 4.20 16.03
C CYS A 168 8.23 2.90 16.16
N ALA A 169 9.55 3.02 16.36
CA ALA A 169 10.39 1.89 16.72
C ALA A 169 10.03 1.39 18.13
N LEU A 170 9.89 0.07 18.31
CA LEU A 170 9.51 -0.54 19.58
C LEU A 170 10.54 -0.26 20.69
N GLU A 171 11.81 -0.06 20.33
CA GLU A 171 12.85 0.34 21.28
C GLU A 171 12.58 1.65 22.02
N LYS A 172 11.85 2.58 21.38
CA LYS A 172 11.45 3.87 21.99
C LYS A 172 10.30 3.72 22.98
N LEU A 173 9.66 2.56 22.98
CA LEU A 173 8.54 2.22 23.86
C LEU A 173 9.01 1.34 25.04
N LYS A 174 10.32 1.23 25.25
CA LYS A 174 10.91 0.54 26.42
C LYS A 174 10.36 1.14 27.70
N GLY A 175 9.86 0.29 28.60
CA GLY A 175 9.21 0.72 29.85
C GLY A 175 7.69 0.80 29.77
N ILE A 176 7.09 0.61 28.58
CA ILE A 176 5.65 0.41 28.44
C ILE A 176 5.39 -1.07 28.37
N GLU A 177 4.86 -1.65 29.43
CA GLU A 177 4.45 -3.05 29.46
C GLU A 177 3.08 -3.19 28.80
N SER A 178 3.04 -3.71 27.59
CA SER A 178 1.80 -4.01 26.90
C SER A 178 1.96 -5.21 25.96
N SER A 179 1.07 -6.17 26.10
CA SER A 179 0.98 -7.30 25.17
C SER A 179 0.63 -6.89 23.72
N LEU A 180 0.28 -5.63 23.49
CA LEU A 180 -0.02 -5.07 22.19
C LEU A 180 1.23 -4.64 21.42
N LEU A 181 2.41 -4.62 22.09
CA LEU A 181 3.70 -4.24 21.49
C LEU A 181 4.52 -5.45 21.04
N ASP A 182 3.87 -6.52 20.68
CA ASP A 182 4.50 -7.80 20.35
C ASP A 182 4.79 -8.01 18.85
N SER A 183 4.69 -6.98 18.04
CA SER A 183 4.83 -7.02 16.57
C SER A 183 3.93 -8.05 15.86
N ALA A 184 2.87 -8.52 16.52
CA ALA A 184 1.95 -9.50 15.97
C ALA A 184 0.48 -9.16 16.25
N THR A 185 0.22 -8.18 17.13
CA THR A 185 -1.11 -7.73 17.50
C THR A 185 -1.47 -6.48 16.73
N VAL A 186 -2.67 -6.47 16.17
CA VAL A 186 -3.35 -5.30 15.63
C VAL A 186 -4.39 -4.87 16.65
N PHE A 187 -4.45 -3.60 16.98
CA PHE A 187 -5.52 -3.09 17.79
C PHE A 187 -6.14 -1.82 17.25
N GLN A 188 -7.36 -1.57 17.64
CA GLN A 188 -8.06 -0.34 17.34
C GLN A 188 -8.92 0.11 18.53
N THR A 189 -9.06 1.42 18.62
CA THR A 189 -10.00 2.09 19.52
C THR A 189 -10.77 3.10 18.72
N ALA A 190 -12.09 3.17 18.91
CA ALA A 190 -12.97 4.12 18.24
C ALA A 190 -14.03 4.64 19.20
N ASN A 191 -14.44 5.89 19.03
CA ASN A 191 -15.51 6.54 19.81
C ASN A 191 -16.67 7.02 18.93
N GLY A 192 -16.68 6.68 17.65
CA GLY A 192 -17.68 7.10 16.67
C GLY A 192 -17.20 8.25 15.79
N ASN A 193 -16.34 9.14 16.28
CA ASN A 193 -15.80 10.28 15.53
C ASN A 193 -14.32 10.10 15.19
N GLU A 194 -13.53 9.58 16.13
CA GLU A 194 -12.11 9.29 15.94
C GLU A 194 -11.84 7.79 16.07
N ARG A 195 -10.77 7.37 15.39
CA ARG A 195 -10.30 6.00 15.46
C ARG A 195 -8.78 5.96 15.47
N ILE A 196 -8.20 5.25 16.41
CA ILE A 196 -6.81 4.83 16.37
C ILE A 196 -6.77 3.38 15.89
N TYR A 197 -5.96 3.13 14.88
CA TYR A 197 -5.70 1.80 14.36
C TYR A 197 -4.21 1.56 14.33
N MET A 198 -3.72 0.66 15.17
CA MET A 198 -2.29 0.35 15.27
C MET A 198 -2.03 -1.06 14.77
N MET A 199 -0.97 -1.21 14.00
CA MET A 199 -0.56 -2.51 13.43
C MET A 199 0.97 -2.64 13.40
N PRO A 200 1.48 -3.87 13.31
CA PRO A 200 2.89 -4.10 13.04
C PRO A 200 3.31 -3.44 11.71
N TYR A 201 4.43 -2.72 11.72
CA TYR A 201 5.05 -2.15 10.53
C TYR A 201 6.25 -3.01 10.07
N SER A 202 7.07 -3.40 11.02
CA SER A 202 8.19 -4.34 10.88
C SER A 202 8.31 -5.17 12.17
N LYS A 203 9.31 -6.02 12.26
CA LYS A 203 9.55 -6.81 13.48
C LYS A 203 9.84 -5.96 14.71
N ASP A 204 10.31 -4.75 14.52
CA ASP A 204 10.81 -3.82 15.51
C ASP A 204 10.12 -2.45 15.50
N ALA A 205 9.04 -2.30 14.73
CA ALA A 205 8.29 -1.07 14.65
C ALA A 205 6.78 -1.30 14.52
N VAL A 206 6.02 -0.35 15.04
CA VAL A 206 4.57 -0.26 14.90
C VAL A 206 4.18 1.00 14.13
N MET A 207 3.00 0.97 13.58
CA MET A 207 2.43 2.06 12.79
C MET A 207 0.99 2.31 13.24
N TRP A 208 0.57 3.56 13.24
CA TRP A 208 -0.83 3.99 13.42
C TRP A 208 -1.26 4.97 12.35
#